data_b8b5142d5f93851d5ecded694f096348
#
_entry.id   b8b5142d5f93851d5ecded694f096348
#
_cell.length_a   1.000
_cell.length_b   1.000
_cell.length_c   1.000
_cell.angle_alpha   90.00
_cell.angle_beta   90.00
_cell.angle_gamma   90.00
#
_symmetry.space_group_name_H-M   'P 1'
#
loop_
_entity.id
_entity.type
_entity.pdbx_description
1 polymer ?
#
loop_
_entity_poly.entity_id
_entity_poly.type
_entity_poly.pdbx_seq_one_letter_code
_entity_poly.pdbx_strand_id
1 'polypeptide(L)'
;MVILTTPPGFRPHHFEYAIQAGKHVFMEKPVATDVPGIRKVLKMAKIAKENKQNVVVGLQRRYQKNYIEIASQIRDDKVGDIVSGQVYWNSAGVWVHPRKPEQTEMEYQMRNWYYFNWLCGDHILEQHIHNIDVANWFIGEYPIAAQGMGGREV
;
A
#
# COMPACT_ATOMS: atom_id res chain seq x y z
N MET A 1 20.22 6.19 1.98
CA MET A 1 18.92 5.55 1.84
C MET A 1 18.07 5.89 3.04
N VAL A 2 16.76 6.06 2.85
CA VAL A 2 15.78 6.27 3.92
C VAL A 2 14.75 5.13 3.89
N ILE A 3 14.34 4.65 5.07
CA ILE A 3 13.29 3.64 5.22
C ILE A 3 12.09 4.32 5.88
N LEU A 4 10.95 4.35 5.19
CA LEU A 4 9.72 4.99 5.63
C LEU A 4 8.71 3.94 6.13
N THR A 5 8.54 3.86 7.45
CA THR A 5 7.68 2.88 8.14
C THR A 5 6.60 3.54 9.01
N THR A 6 6.48 4.85 8.97
CA THR A 6 5.44 5.61 9.68
C THR A 6 4.04 5.25 9.16
N PRO A 7 2.96 5.58 9.90
CA PRO A 7 1.61 5.39 9.40
C PRO A 7 1.40 6.01 8.01
N PRO A 8 0.62 5.37 7.13
CA PRO A 8 0.52 5.72 5.70
C PRO A 8 0.11 7.16 5.42
N GLY A 9 -0.69 7.78 6.29
CA GLY A 9 -1.11 9.18 6.12
C GLY A 9 0.04 10.18 6.03
N PHE A 10 1.19 9.88 6.64
CA PHE A 10 2.38 10.75 6.59
C PHE A 10 3.32 10.43 5.42
N ARG A 11 3.16 9.29 4.80
CA ARG A 11 4.12 8.77 3.81
C ARG A 11 4.33 9.66 2.61
N PRO A 12 3.30 10.29 2.00
CA PRO A 12 3.49 11.18 0.87
C PRO A 12 4.39 12.38 1.19
N HIS A 13 4.30 12.93 2.41
CA HIS A 13 5.12 14.04 2.86
C HIS A 13 6.57 13.62 3.12
N HIS A 14 6.74 12.50 3.81
CA HIS A 14 8.08 11.96 4.09
C HIS A 14 8.78 11.53 2.81
N PHE A 15 8.05 10.95 1.86
CA PHE A 15 8.59 10.56 0.57
C PHE A 15 9.03 11.77 -0.25
N GLU A 16 8.19 12.81 -0.34
CA GLU A 16 8.54 14.07 -1.01
C GLU A 16 9.83 14.65 -0.45
N TYR A 17 9.92 14.77 0.87
CA TYR A 17 11.10 15.31 1.53
C TYR A 17 12.37 14.46 1.26
N ALA A 18 12.25 13.13 1.31
CA ALA A 18 13.37 12.23 1.05
C ALA A 18 13.88 12.34 -0.39
N ILE A 19 12.97 12.43 -1.39
CA ILE A 19 13.33 12.59 -2.79
C ILE A 19 14.01 13.94 -3.05
N GLN A 20 13.45 15.02 -2.49
CA GLN A 20 14.05 16.36 -2.59
C GLN A 20 15.45 16.42 -1.94
N ALA A 21 15.67 15.65 -0.87
CA ALA A 21 16.97 15.52 -0.22
C ALA A 21 17.94 14.55 -0.94
N GLY A 22 17.62 14.09 -2.14
CA GLY A 22 18.48 13.24 -2.96
C GLY A 22 18.64 11.81 -2.43
N LYS A 23 17.69 11.27 -1.65
CA LYS A 23 17.83 9.97 -1.02
C LYS A 23 17.15 8.86 -1.83
N HIS A 24 17.77 7.68 -1.84
CA HIS A 24 17.07 6.44 -2.19
C HIS A 24 16.09 6.09 -1.09
N VAL A 25 14.94 5.51 -1.46
CA VAL A 25 13.84 5.26 -0.51
C VAL A 25 13.37 3.82 -0.60
N PHE A 26 13.28 3.16 0.55
CA PHE A 26 12.38 2.05 0.76
C PHE A 26 11.20 2.55 1.59
N MET A 27 9.98 2.27 1.16
CA MET A 27 8.79 2.63 1.93
C MET A 27 7.80 1.47 2.03
N GLU A 28 7.17 1.36 3.19
CA GLU A 28 6.10 0.40 3.38
C GLU A 28 4.82 0.77 2.60
N LYS A 29 4.03 -0.23 2.30
CA LYS A 29 2.66 -0.06 1.80
C LYS A 29 1.71 0.37 2.94
N PRO A 30 0.59 1.01 2.65
CA PRO A 30 0.26 1.75 1.43
C PRO A 30 1.08 3.03 1.31
N VAL A 31 1.18 3.53 0.10
CA VAL A 31 2.02 4.72 -0.18
C VAL A 31 1.32 6.03 0.14
N ALA A 32 0.01 6.02 0.30
CA ALA A 32 -0.83 7.14 0.68
C ALA A 32 -2.21 6.64 1.14
N THR A 33 -3.00 7.52 1.77
CA THR A 33 -4.36 7.22 2.25
C THR A 33 -5.45 7.96 1.47
N ASP A 34 -5.08 8.89 0.60
CA ASP A 34 -5.99 9.72 -0.16
C ASP A 34 -5.49 10.03 -1.58
N VAL A 35 -6.37 10.58 -2.41
CA VAL A 35 -6.06 10.91 -3.80
C VAL A 35 -4.99 12.01 -3.93
N PRO A 36 -5.01 13.09 -3.14
CA PRO A 36 -3.93 14.08 -3.15
C PRO A 36 -2.56 13.47 -2.83
N GLY A 37 -2.50 12.59 -1.83
CA GLY A 37 -1.28 11.85 -1.47
C GLY A 37 -0.78 10.96 -2.59
N ILE A 38 -1.67 10.20 -3.26
CA ILE A 38 -1.30 9.39 -4.43
C ILE A 38 -0.72 10.26 -5.55
N ARG A 39 -1.35 11.38 -5.87
CA ARG A 39 -0.84 12.31 -6.91
C ARG A 39 0.55 12.84 -6.54
N LYS A 40 0.77 13.15 -5.27
CA LYS A 40 2.07 13.60 -4.76
C LYS A 40 3.12 12.49 -4.93
N VAL A 41 2.80 11.25 -4.53
CA VAL A 41 3.71 10.11 -4.66
C VAL A 41 4.07 9.85 -6.13
N LEU A 42 3.09 9.86 -7.03
CA LEU A 42 3.34 9.67 -8.47
C LEU A 42 4.25 10.76 -9.05
N LYS A 43 4.01 12.02 -8.67
CA LYS A 43 4.88 13.15 -9.06
C LYS A 43 6.32 12.94 -8.56
N MET A 44 6.48 12.59 -7.29
CA MET A 44 7.81 12.39 -6.71
C MET A 44 8.50 11.15 -7.28
N ALA A 45 7.77 10.09 -7.61
CA ALA A 45 8.33 8.91 -8.25
C ALA A 45 8.92 9.23 -9.65
N LYS A 46 8.26 10.12 -10.41
CA LYS A 46 8.80 10.62 -11.68
C LYS A 46 10.12 11.38 -11.48
N ILE A 47 10.15 12.31 -10.53
CA ILE A 47 11.36 13.07 -10.18
C ILE A 47 12.48 12.13 -9.70
N ALA A 48 12.14 11.14 -8.86
CA ALA A 48 13.11 10.14 -8.41
C ALA A 48 13.75 9.39 -9.58
N LYS A 49 12.95 9.00 -10.58
CA LYS A 49 13.44 8.34 -11.80
C LYS A 49 14.39 9.24 -12.60
N GLU A 50 14.03 10.50 -12.79
CA GLU A 50 14.85 11.50 -13.47
C GLU A 50 16.20 11.71 -12.75
N ASN A 51 16.18 11.74 -11.43
CA ASN A 51 17.35 11.89 -10.56
C ASN A 51 18.12 10.58 -10.32
N LYS A 52 17.74 9.46 -10.94
CA LYS A 52 18.34 8.13 -10.74
C LYS A 52 18.32 7.67 -9.27
N GLN A 53 17.29 8.06 -8.54
CA GLN A 53 17.05 7.60 -7.17
C GLN A 53 16.26 6.29 -7.20
N ASN A 54 16.70 5.29 -6.43
CA ASN A 54 15.97 4.03 -6.29
C ASN A 54 14.81 4.19 -5.29
N VAL A 55 13.64 3.73 -5.69
CA VAL A 55 12.43 3.71 -4.85
C VAL A 55 11.84 2.30 -4.89
N VAL A 56 11.64 1.72 -3.71
CA VAL A 56 11.05 0.38 -3.53
C VAL A 56 9.90 0.48 -2.56
N VAL A 57 8.80 -0.21 -2.86
CA VAL A 57 7.63 -0.32 -1.98
C VAL A 57 7.53 -1.73 -1.40
N GLY A 58 7.18 -1.83 -0.12
CA GLY A 58 7.10 -3.06 0.65
C GLY A 58 5.93 -3.98 0.27
N LEU A 59 5.76 -4.28 -1.01
CA LEU A 59 4.82 -5.28 -1.52
C LEU A 59 5.51 -6.66 -1.52
N GLN A 60 5.63 -7.25 -0.35
CA GLN A 60 6.46 -8.44 -0.10
C GLN A 60 6.12 -9.66 -0.97
N ARG A 61 4.87 -9.81 -1.42
CA ARG A 61 4.47 -10.94 -2.28
C ARG A 61 5.19 -10.96 -3.62
N ARG A 62 5.58 -9.78 -4.11
CA ARG A 62 6.41 -9.63 -5.31
C ARG A 62 7.80 -10.26 -5.20
N TYR A 63 8.24 -10.58 -3.98
CA TYR A 63 9.55 -11.16 -3.65
C TYR A 63 9.47 -12.59 -3.11
N GLN A 64 8.26 -13.15 -2.99
CA GLN A 64 8.06 -14.53 -2.52
C GLN A 64 8.19 -15.52 -3.68
N LYS A 65 8.99 -16.57 -3.48
CA LYS A 65 9.33 -17.56 -4.53
C LYS A 65 8.10 -18.18 -5.18
N ASN A 66 7.11 -18.61 -4.39
CA ASN A 66 5.87 -19.20 -4.90
C ASN A 66 5.07 -18.25 -5.79
N TYR A 67 4.96 -16.98 -5.43
CA TYR A 67 4.27 -15.99 -6.26
C TYR A 67 5.04 -15.69 -7.55
N ILE A 68 6.37 -15.60 -7.47
CA ILE A 68 7.23 -15.39 -8.63
C ILE A 68 7.13 -16.57 -9.60
N GLU A 69 7.11 -17.79 -9.09
CA GLU A 69 6.98 -19.00 -9.90
C GLU A 69 5.63 -19.06 -10.61
N ILE A 70 4.53 -18.83 -9.89
CA ILE A 70 3.18 -18.79 -10.49
C ILE A 70 3.09 -17.69 -11.54
N ALA A 71 3.58 -16.49 -11.26
CA ALA A 71 3.61 -15.40 -12.22
C ALA A 71 4.41 -15.74 -13.49
N SER A 72 5.49 -16.52 -13.35
CA SER A 72 6.25 -17.02 -14.50
C SER A 72 5.42 -17.99 -15.34
N GLN A 73 4.75 -18.95 -14.70
CA GLN A 73 3.93 -19.95 -15.40
C GLN A 73 2.76 -19.30 -16.14
N ILE A 74 2.16 -18.26 -15.57
CA ILE A 74 1.11 -17.49 -16.25
C ILE A 74 1.68 -16.77 -17.48
N ARG A 75 2.82 -16.10 -17.36
CA ARG A 75 3.49 -15.44 -18.49
C ARG A 75 3.94 -16.40 -19.59
N ASP A 76 4.27 -17.62 -19.21
CA ASP A 76 4.66 -18.70 -20.13
C ASP A 76 3.43 -19.41 -20.76
N ASP A 77 2.24 -18.83 -20.63
CA ASP A 77 0.96 -19.30 -21.18
C ASP A 77 0.56 -20.71 -20.75
N LYS A 78 1.00 -21.16 -19.56
CA LYS A 78 0.70 -22.50 -19.06
C LYS A 78 -0.74 -22.66 -18.54
N VAL A 79 -1.44 -21.58 -18.35
CA VAL A 79 -2.83 -21.56 -17.85
C VAL A 79 -3.81 -20.95 -18.85
N GLY A 80 -3.32 -20.46 -20.00
CA GLY A 80 -4.10 -19.69 -20.97
C GLY A 80 -4.50 -18.30 -20.49
N ASP A 81 -5.46 -17.68 -21.17
CA ASP A 81 -5.93 -16.33 -20.86
C ASP A 81 -6.66 -16.26 -19.52
N ILE A 82 -6.33 -15.25 -18.72
CA ILE A 82 -7.05 -14.95 -17.48
C ILE A 82 -8.32 -14.17 -17.84
N VAL A 83 -9.47 -14.80 -17.70
CA VAL A 83 -10.78 -14.20 -18.03
C VAL A 83 -11.46 -13.54 -16.83
N SER A 84 -11.12 -13.94 -15.62
CA SER A 84 -11.65 -13.36 -14.36
C SER A 84 -10.76 -13.75 -13.19
N GLY A 85 -10.93 -13.05 -12.07
CA GLY A 85 -10.22 -13.36 -10.82
C GLY A 85 -11.00 -12.89 -9.60
N GLN A 86 -10.79 -13.57 -8.49
CA GLN A 86 -11.32 -13.17 -7.19
C GLN A 86 -10.20 -13.20 -6.17
N VAL A 87 -10.13 -12.17 -5.34
CA VAL A 87 -9.14 -12.06 -4.27
C VAL A 87 -9.82 -11.71 -2.96
N TYR A 88 -9.36 -12.29 -1.86
CA TYR A 88 -10.00 -12.18 -0.56
C TYR A 88 -8.98 -11.78 0.50
N TRP A 89 -9.39 -10.93 1.42
CA TRP A 89 -8.70 -10.69 2.66
C TRP A 89 -9.70 -10.76 3.81
N ASN A 90 -9.92 -11.97 4.30
CA ASN A 90 -10.83 -12.24 5.40
C ASN A 90 -9.99 -12.43 6.67
N SER A 91 -9.96 -11.42 7.51
CA SER A 91 -9.22 -11.47 8.77
C SER A 91 -10.02 -10.84 9.89
N ALA A 92 -9.73 -11.25 11.10
CA ALA A 92 -10.13 -10.52 12.30
C ALA A 92 -9.40 -9.17 12.38
N GLY A 93 -9.85 -8.31 13.29
CA GLY A 93 -9.15 -7.06 13.58
C GLY A 93 -7.71 -7.26 14.04
N VAL A 94 -6.97 -6.20 14.12
CA VAL A 94 -5.63 -6.14 14.67
C VAL A 94 -5.64 -5.65 16.12
N TRP A 95 -4.49 -5.33 16.69
CA TRP A 95 -4.36 -4.78 18.03
C TRP A 95 -5.25 -3.53 18.25
N VAL A 96 -5.80 -3.42 19.44
CA VAL A 96 -6.43 -2.19 19.95
C VAL A 96 -5.77 -1.85 21.26
N HIS A 97 -5.23 -0.64 21.35
CA HIS A 97 -4.68 -0.12 22.60
C HIS A 97 -5.78 0.63 23.36
N PRO A 98 -6.14 0.22 24.58
CA PRO A 98 -7.11 0.94 25.41
C PRO A 98 -6.71 2.39 25.60
N ARG A 99 -7.69 3.29 25.63
CA ARG A 99 -7.47 4.70 25.95
C ARG A 99 -7.00 4.82 27.40
N LYS A 100 -5.99 5.62 27.62
CA LYS A 100 -5.54 6.01 28.96
C LYS A 100 -6.11 7.39 29.31
N PRO A 101 -6.41 7.65 30.61
CA PRO A 101 -7.03 8.91 31.03
C PRO A 101 -6.22 10.16 30.65
N GLU A 102 -4.89 10.05 30.65
CA GLU A 102 -3.96 11.15 30.35
C GLU A 102 -3.73 11.40 28.87
N GLN A 103 -4.23 10.54 27.99
CA GLN A 103 -3.98 10.67 26.55
C GLN A 103 -4.86 11.73 25.91
N THR A 104 -4.23 12.57 25.11
CA THR A 104 -4.94 13.41 24.16
C THR A 104 -5.59 12.57 23.05
N GLU A 105 -6.57 13.15 22.34
CA GLU A 105 -7.19 12.47 21.20
C GLU A 105 -6.18 12.09 20.12
N MET A 106 -5.23 12.96 19.84
CA MET A 106 -4.18 12.72 18.86
C MET A 106 -3.28 11.54 19.25
N GLU A 107 -2.85 11.46 20.49
CA GLU A 107 -2.05 10.34 20.99
C GLU A 107 -2.80 9.01 20.92
N TYR A 108 -4.10 9.03 21.24
CA TYR A 108 -4.95 7.84 21.12
C TYR A 108 -5.05 7.39 19.67
N GLN A 109 -5.32 8.30 18.74
CA GLN A 109 -5.41 7.98 17.30
C GLN A 109 -4.07 7.49 16.76
N MET A 110 -2.95 8.13 17.13
CA MET A 110 -1.62 7.70 16.73
C MET A 110 -1.27 6.28 17.22
N ARG A 111 -1.66 5.93 18.46
CA ARG A 111 -1.47 4.58 18.98
C ARG A 111 -2.35 3.52 18.33
N ASN A 112 -3.52 3.92 17.84
CA ASN A 112 -4.50 3.08 17.17
C ASN A 112 -4.64 3.46 15.68
N TRP A 113 -3.57 3.90 15.05
CA TRP A 113 -3.57 4.47 13.70
C TRP A 113 -4.28 3.60 12.67
N TYR A 114 -4.26 2.30 12.85
CA TYR A 114 -4.89 1.33 11.97
C TYR A 114 -6.42 1.48 11.87
N TYR A 115 -7.06 2.08 12.87
CA TYR A 115 -8.51 2.27 12.93
C TYR A 115 -8.97 3.66 12.50
N PHE A 116 -8.03 4.52 12.09
CA PHE A 116 -8.34 5.89 11.65
C PHE A 116 -8.01 6.07 10.18
N ASN A 117 -9.05 6.27 9.35
CA ASN A 117 -8.91 6.28 7.89
C ASN A 117 -7.89 7.30 7.37
N TRP A 118 -7.76 8.46 8.02
CA TRP A 118 -6.78 9.46 7.63
C TRP A 118 -5.33 9.01 7.84
N LEU A 119 -5.11 8.03 8.73
CA LEU A 119 -3.80 7.45 9.02
C LEU A 119 -3.51 6.18 8.21
N CYS A 120 -4.51 5.32 8.00
CA CYS A 120 -4.33 4.00 7.39
C CYS A 120 -4.94 3.85 6.00
N GLY A 121 -5.99 4.63 5.66
CA GLY A 121 -6.75 4.49 4.41
C GLY A 121 -7.73 3.32 4.39
N ASP A 122 -8.07 2.78 5.57
CA ASP A 122 -8.97 1.65 5.77
C ASP A 122 -8.44 0.30 5.24
N HIS A 123 -9.22 -0.75 5.44
CA HIS A 123 -8.92 -2.14 5.12
C HIS A 123 -8.47 -2.35 3.67
N ILE A 124 -9.11 -1.67 2.72
CA ILE A 124 -8.79 -1.85 1.30
C ILE A 124 -7.36 -1.42 0.97
N LEU A 125 -6.88 -0.32 1.56
CA LEU A 125 -5.53 0.19 1.36
C LEU A 125 -4.52 -0.50 2.27
N GLU A 126 -4.89 -0.82 3.51
CA GLU A 126 -3.93 -1.33 4.49
C GLU A 126 -3.67 -2.83 4.33
N GLN A 127 -4.70 -3.62 3.98
CA GLN A 127 -4.56 -5.07 3.89
C GLN A 127 -4.86 -5.61 2.49
N HIS A 128 -6.01 -5.28 1.93
CA HIS A 128 -6.46 -5.87 0.67
C HIS A 128 -5.57 -5.49 -0.52
N ILE A 129 -4.81 -4.39 -0.41
CA ILE A 129 -3.81 -3.96 -1.40
C ILE A 129 -2.85 -5.08 -1.80
N HIS A 130 -2.48 -5.97 -0.87
CA HIS A 130 -1.61 -7.10 -1.19
C HIS A 130 -2.21 -8.05 -2.22
N ASN A 131 -3.51 -8.29 -2.13
CA ASN A 131 -4.21 -9.18 -3.05
C ASN A 131 -4.58 -8.48 -4.36
N ILE A 132 -4.94 -7.19 -4.29
CA ILE A 132 -5.17 -6.36 -5.48
C ILE A 132 -3.88 -6.24 -6.29
N ASP A 133 -2.74 -6.04 -5.64
CA ASP A 133 -1.44 -5.99 -6.29
C ASP A 133 -1.10 -7.31 -7.00
N VAL A 134 -1.36 -8.45 -6.36
CA VAL A 134 -1.15 -9.77 -6.98
C VAL A 134 -2.07 -9.97 -8.18
N ALA A 135 -3.35 -9.58 -8.08
CA ALA A 135 -4.29 -9.67 -9.19
C ALA A 135 -3.80 -8.86 -10.40
N ASN A 136 -3.44 -7.60 -10.20
CA ASN A 136 -2.88 -6.73 -11.25
C ASN A 136 -1.58 -7.30 -11.83
N TRP A 137 -0.73 -7.88 -10.98
CA TRP A 137 0.52 -8.49 -11.41
C TRP A 137 0.31 -9.73 -12.28
N PHE A 138 -0.63 -10.59 -11.91
CA PHE A 138 -0.90 -11.83 -12.63
C PHE A 138 -1.62 -11.57 -13.96
N ILE A 139 -2.55 -10.59 -13.98
CA ILE A 139 -3.24 -10.14 -15.20
C ILE A 139 -2.27 -9.38 -16.13
N GLY A 140 -1.27 -8.69 -15.57
CA GLY A 140 -0.30 -7.88 -16.30
C GLY A 140 -0.80 -6.48 -16.67
N GLU A 141 -2.02 -6.10 -16.25
CA GLU A 141 -2.66 -4.83 -16.55
C GLU A 141 -3.32 -4.21 -15.31
N TYR A 142 -3.64 -2.93 -15.39
CA TYR A 142 -4.42 -2.23 -14.37
C TYR A 142 -5.89 -2.14 -14.78
N PRO A 143 -6.82 -2.13 -13.82
CA PRO A 143 -8.24 -1.98 -14.13
C PRO A 143 -8.53 -0.60 -14.74
N ILE A 144 -9.41 -0.57 -15.75
CA ILE A 144 -9.87 0.67 -16.38
C ILE A 144 -10.99 1.36 -15.60
N ALA A 145 -11.65 0.64 -14.70
CA ALA A 145 -12.68 1.14 -13.81
C ALA A 145 -12.69 0.36 -12.50
N ALA A 146 -13.17 0.99 -11.44
CA ALA A 146 -13.36 0.35 -10.16
C ALA A 146 -14.69 0.82 -9.53
N GLN A 147 -15.39 -0.11 -8.89
CA GLN A 147 -16.56 0.17 -8.08
C GLN A 147 -16.35 -0.44 -6.70
N GLY A 148 -16.62 0.30 -5.65
CA GLY A 148 -16.48 -0.14 -4.27
C GLY A 148 -17.81 -0.13 -3.54
N MET A 149 -18.01 -1.12 -2.67
CA MET A 149 -19.04 -1.12 -1.64
C MET A 149 -18.39 -1.48 -0.33
N GLY A 150 -18.81 -0.84 0.74
CA GLY A 150 -18.28 -1.10 2.07
C GLY A 150 -19.20 -0.56 3.15
N GLY A 151 -19.00 -1.03 4.38
CA GLY A 151 -19.74 -0.59 5.54
C GLY A 151 -18.98 -0.92 6.82
N ARG A 152 -19.47 -0.41 7.93
CA ARG A 152 -18.98 -0.67 9.27
C ARG A 152 -20.16 -0.94 10.18
N GLU A 153 -20.13 -2.06 10.87
CA GLU A 153 -21.22 -2.46 11.79
C GLU A 153 -20.95 -2.05 13.25
N VAL A 154 -19.69 -1.80 13.60
CA VAL A 154 -19.22 -1.46 14.95
C VAL A 154 -18.29 -0.28 14.95
#